data_137a6e4b0c09ef38da806b8c2d4cc131
#
_entry.id   137a6e4b0c09ef38da806b8c2d4cc131
#
_cell.length_a   1.000
_cell.length_b   1.000
_cell.length_c   1.000
_cell.angle_alpha   90.00
_cell.angle_beta   90.00
_cell.angle_gamma   90.00
#
_symmetry.space_group_name_H-M   'P 1'
#
loop_
_entity.id
_entity.type
_entity.pdbx_description
1 polymer ?
#
loop_
_entity_poly.entity_id
_entity_poly.type
_entity_poly.pdbx_seq_one_letter_code
_entity_poly.pdbx_strand_id
1 'polypeptide(L)'
;LPPIDEYRNDYSAVKAAKGEEQKIPFKKLFVDYIFKNKILWLIALANAFVYLVRYGISDWAPVYLQEMNIMDASQSNLAFSLHNYAGVPGTIICGWISAKFFKGRCAPANVIYMVLVLIGILVYWKAAPIAQSLAEIFGGDPAAIGRTVVYTALCEIGFCIYGPVALIGIQALNLVPKNAAGTAAGFVGLFGYLFG
;
A
#
# COMPACT_ATOMS: atom_id res chain seq x y z
N LEU A 1 13.18 -28.84 -3.34
CA LEU A 1 14.07 -28.10 -2.44
C LEU A 1 15.29 -28.99 -2.20
N PRO A 2 16.54 -28.48 -2.34
CA PRO A 2 17.73 -29.22 -2.00
C PRO A 2 17.76 -29.57 -0.51
N PRO A 3 18.44 -30.66 -0.11
CA PRO A 3 18.52 -31.08 1.30
C PRO A 3 19.14 -29.98 2.16
N ILE A 4 18.67 -29.88 3.42
CA ILE A 4 19.09 -28.86 4.39
C ILE A 4 20.61 -28.83 4.62
N ASP A 5 21.29 -29.95 4.42
CA ASP A 5 22.73 -30.07 4.58
C ASP A 5 23.53 -29.32 3.50
N GLU A 6 22.97 -29.12 2.30
CA GLU A 6 23.55 -28.31 1.24
C GLU A 6 23.49 -26.79 1.54
N TYR A 7 22.51 -26.36 2.33
CA TYR A 7 22.39 -24.96 2.80
C TYR A 7 23.38 -24.61 3.91
N ARG A 8 23.94 -25.60 4.60
CA ARG A 8 24.59 -25.38 5.89
C ARG A 8 26.02 -24.85 5.81
N ASN A 9 26.71 -24.96 4.70
CA ASN A 9 28.13 -24.57 4.62
C ASN A 9 28.63 -24.04 3.27
N ASP A 10 27.80 -23.90 2.24
CA ASP A 10 28.28 -23.40 0.96
C ASP A 10 28.14 -21.88 0.80
N TYR A 11 28.81 -21.15 1.70
CA TYR A 11 29.05 -19.72 1.49
C TYR A 11 30.05 -19.44 0.36
N SER A 12 30.65 -20.45 -0.24
CA SER A 12 31.60 -20.32 -1.36
C SER A 12 30.88 -19.87 -2.63
N ALA A 13 29.70 -20.43 -2.94
CA ALA A 13 28.87 -20.00 -4.06
C ALA A 13 28.32 -18.56 -3.85
N VAL A 14 27.94 -18.21 -2.62
CA VAL A 14 27.52 -16.86 -2.27
C VAL A 14 28.70 -15.87 -2.31
N LYS A 15 29.92 -16.31 -1.92
CA LYS A 15 31.14 -15.51 -2.03
C LYS A 15 31.58 -15.35 -3.50
N ALA A 16 31.47 -16.40 -4.31
CA ALA A 16 31.78 -16.33 -5.74
C ALA A 16 30.79 -15.40 -6.45
N ALA A 17 29.48 -15.53 -6.18
CA ALA A 17 28.46 -14.63 -6.71
C ALA A 17 28.66 -13.18 -6.26
N LYS A 18 29.14 -12.93 -5.02
CA LYS A 18 29.54 -11.60 -4.54
C LYS A 18 30.82 -11.09 -5.17
N GLY A 19 31.72 -11.98 -5.58
CA GLY A 19 32.98 -11.62 -6.26
C GLY A 19 32.77 -11.17 -7.70
N GLU A 20 31.73 -11.66 -8.37
CA GLU A 20 31.36 -11.28 -9.74
C GLU A 20 30.43 -10.05 -9.81
N GLU A 21 29.92 -9.57 -8.67
CA GLU A 21 29.18 -8.30 -8.61
C GLU A 21 30.17 -7.16 -8.90
N GLN A 22 30.29 -6.80 -10.19
CA GLN A 22 31.03 -5.62 -10.62
C GLN A 22 30.57 -4.43 -9.77
N LYS A 23 31.51 -3.84 -9.02
CA LYS A 23 31.26 -2.62 -8.24
C LYS A 23 31.01 -1.49 -9.22
N ILE A 24 29.75 -1.33 -9.63
CA ILE A 24 29.34 -0.21 -10.48
C ILE A 24 29.46 1.06 -9.61
N PRO A 25 30.20 2.09 -10.07
CA PRO A 25 30.30 3.33 -9.30
C PRO A 25 28.92 3.94 -9.08
N PHE A 26 28.65 4.38 -7.86
CA PHE A 26 27.33 4.89 -7.43
C PHE A 26 26.75 5.92 -8.40
N LYS A 27 27.56 6.83 -8.93
CA LYS A 27 27.15 7.83 -9.91
C LYS A 27 26.59 7.21 -11.19
N LYS A 28 27.23 6.17 -11.71
CA LYS A 28 26.76 5.45 -12.91
C LYS A 28 25.47 4.67 -12.63
N LEU A 29 25.41 4.05 -11.47
CA LEU A 29 24.23 3.32 -11.00
C LEU A 29 23.02 4.24 -10.87
N PHE A 30 23.19 5.40 -10.24
CA PHE A 30 22.11 6.37 -10.02
C PHE A 30 21.65 7.02 -11.35
N VAL A 31 22.57 7.42 -12.21
CA VAL A 31 22.22 8.10 -13.47
C VAL A 31 21.61 7.13 -14.48
N ASP A 32 22.24 5.98 -14.72
CA ASP A 32 21.85 5.09 -15.82
C ASP A 32 20.63 4.21 -15.47
N TYR A 33 20.52 3.72 -14.22
CA TYR A 33 19.44 2.81 -13.85
C TYR A 33 18.24 3.51 -13.17
N ILE A 34 18.44 4.70 -12.60
CA ILE A 34 17.36 5.42 -11.91
C ILE A 34 16.91 6.63 -12.73
N PHE A 35 17.79 7.60 -12.96
CA PHE A 35 17.42 8.86 -13.59
C PHE A 35 16.94 8.70 -15.04
N LYS A 36 17.58 7.83 -15.84
CA LYS A 36 17.19 7.57 -17.23
C LYS A 36 15.99 6.60 -17.38
N ASN A 37 15.59 5.94 -16.31
CA ASN A 37 14.51 4.95 -16.36
C ASN A 37 13.14 5.64 -16.20
N LYS A 38 12.50 5.96 -17.33
CA LYS A 38 11.18 6.61 -17.36
C LYS A 38 10.09 5.80 -16.62
N ILE A 39 10.18 4.47 -16.66
CA ILE A 39 9.20 3.60 -15.98
C ILE A 39 9.35 3.75 -14.47
N LEU A 40 10.57 3.84 -13.97
CA LEU A 40 10.81 4.03 -12.54
C LEU A 40 10.26 5.39 -12.04
N TRP A 41 10.35 6.44 -12.87
CA TRP A 41 9.73 7.74 -12.58
C TRP A 41 8.21 7.66 -12.51
N LEU A 42 7.56 6.93 -13.43
CA LEU A 42 6.11 6.71 -13.39
C LEU A 42 5.69 5.94 -12.14
N ILE A 43 6.50 4.95 -11.73
CA ILE A 43 6.25 4.18 -10.51
C ILE A 43 6.44 5.06 -9.26
N ALA A 44 7.46 5.90 -9.23
CA ALA A 44 7.68 6.84 -8.15
C ALA A 44 6.54 7.85 -8.02
N LEU A 45 6.05 8.37 -9.15
CA LEU A 45 4.87 9.25 -9.18
C LEU A 45 3.60 8.52 -8.73
N ALA A 46 3.37 7.29 -9.19
CA ALA A 46 2.25 6.49 -8.73
C ALA A 46 2.33 6.25 -7.21
N ASN A 47 3.52 5.96 -6.69
CA ASN A 47 3.76 5.81 -5.25
C ASN A 47 3.43 7.09 -4.48
N ALA A 48 3.80 8.26 -5.00
CA ALA A 48 3.47 9.55 -4.41
C ALA A 48 1.95 9.72 -4.22
N PHE A 49 1.14 9.41 -5.24
CA PHE A 49 -0.31 9.50 -5.14
C PHE A 49 -0.91 8.47 -4.18
N VAL A 50 -0.39 7.25 -4.15
CA VAL A 50 -0.84 6.22 -3.20
C VAL A 50 -0.56 6.65 -1.76
N TYR A 51 0.62 7.21 -1.50
CA TYR A 51 0.99 7.72 -0.19
C TYR A 51 0.17 8.96 0.21
N LEU A 52 -0.08 9.89 -0.73
CA LEU A 52 -0.96 11.04 -0.50
C LEU A 52 -2.34 10.59 -0.02
N VAL A 53 -2.95 9.62 -0.70
CA VAL A 53 -4.25 9.07 -0.29
C VAL A 53 -4.16 8.37 1.06
N ARG A 54 -3.13 7.54 1.26
CA ARG A 54 -2.92 6.80 2.50
C ARG A 54 -2.79 7.72 3.71
N TYR A 55 -1.88 8.68 3.66
CA TYR A 55 -1.66 9.61 4.77
C TYR A 55 -2.81 10.59 4.92
N GLY A 56 -3.37 11.08 3.80
CA GLY A 56 -4.55 11.93 3.85
C GLY A 56 -5.71 11.29 4.61
N ILE A 57 -5.97 9.99 4.40
CA ILE A 57 -7.02 9.30 5.17
C ILE A 57 -6.55 9.00 6.59
N SER A 58 -5.32 8.50 6.77
CA SER A 58 -4.83 8.14 8.10
C SER A 58 -4.80 9.31 9.08
N ASP A 59 -4.40 10.49 8.61
CA ASP A 59 -4.18 11.64 9.47
C ASP A 59 -5.46 12.49 9.63
N TRP A 60 -6.23 12.64 8.55
CA TRP A 60 -7.39 13.53 8.56
C TRP A 60 -8.71 12.83 8.89
N ALA A 61 -8.87 11.52 8.66
CA ALA A 61 -10.14 10.86 8.96
C ALA A 61 -10.52 10.91 10.45
N PRO A 62 -9.61 10.67 11.41
CA PRO A 62 -9.97 10.79 12.83
C PRO A 62 -10.36 12.21 13.23
N VAL A 63 -9.66 13.22 12.71
CA VAL A 63 -9.94 14.63 12.99
C VAL A 63 -11.31 15.02 12.41
N TYR A 64 -11.57 14.68 11.16
CA TYR A 64 -12.84 14.92 10.49
C TYR A 64 -14.02 14.30 11.25
N LEU A 65 -13.88 13.06 11.71
CA LEU A 65 -14.95 12.38 12.45
C LEU A 65 -15.29 13.04 13.80
N GLN A 66 -14.29 13.61 14.45
CA GLN A 66 -14.47 14.35 15.70
C GLN A 66 -15.06 15.74 15.46
N GLU A 67 -14.54 16.51 14.50
CA GLU A 67 -15.01 17.86 14.19
C GLU A 67 -16.46 17.87 13.71
N MET A 68 -16.86 16.86 12.94
CA MET A 68 -18.24 16.71 12.48
C MET A 68 -19.17 16.08 13.53
N ASN A 69 -18.69 15.83 14.74
CA ASN A 69 -19.43 15.18 15.84
C ASN A 69 -20.08 13.84 15.46
N ILE A 70 -19.47 13.11 14.50
CA ILE A 70 -19.91 11.79 14.07
C ILE A 70 -19.51 10.73 15.10
N MET A 71 -18.30 10.90 15.67
CA MET A 71 -17.70 9.99 16.65
C MET A 71 -16.94 10.78 17.72
N ASP A 72 -16.88 10.23 18.92
CA ASP A 72 -15.99 10.71 19.96
C ASP A 72 -14.52 10.34 19.70
N ALA A 73 -13.60 10.86 20.49
CA ALA A 73 -12.16 10.61 20.33
C ALA A 73 -11.80 9.12 20.44
N SER A 74 -12.49 8.37 21.31
CA SER A 74 -12.25 6.94 21.50
C SER A 74 -12.69 6.14 20.27
N GLN A 75 -13.87 6.44 19.74
CA GLN A 75 -14.43 5.81 18.55
C GLN A 75 -13.61 6.13 17.30
N SER A 76 -13.14 7.37 17.14
CA SER A 76 -12.28 7.79 16.03
C SER A 76 -10.92 7.09 16.07
N ASN A 77 -10.33 6.94 17.25
CA ASN A 77 -9.08 6.21 17.43
C ASN A 77 -9.24 4.71 17.15
N LEU A 78 -10.39 4.13 17.50
CA LEU A 78 -10.72 2.75 17.17
C LEU A 78 -10.85 2.59 15.65
N ALA A 79 -11.53 3.50 14.95
CA ALA A 79 -11.66 3.50 13.50
C ALA A 79 -10.29 3.53 12.80
N PHE A 80 -9.38 4.41 13.28
CA PHE A 80 -8.00 4.49 12.81
C PHE A 80 -7.22 3.20 13.07
N SER A 81 -7.39 2.60 14.25
CA SER A 81 -6.73 1.34 14.59
C SER A 81 -7.21 0.19 13.68
N LEU A 82 -8.52 0.08 13.45
CA LEU A 82 -9.11 -0.91 12.54
C LEU A 82 -8.61 -0.73 11.10
N HIS A 83 -8.50 0.50 10.61
CA HIS A 83 -7.92 0.83 9.32
C HIS A 83 -6.50 0.26 9.19
N ASN A 84 -5.64 0.50 10.18
CA ASN A 84 -4.26 0.01 10.16
C ASN A 84 -4.16 -1.51 10.28
N TYR A 85 -4.93 -2.13 11.19
CA TYR A 85 -4.94 -3.59 11.37
C TYR A 85 -5.47 -4.32 10.14
N ALA A 86 -6.49 -3.78 9.46
CA ALA A 86 -7.00 -4.34 8.21
C ALA A 86 -5.95 -4.32 7.08
N GLY A 87 -4.98 -3.43 7.12
CA GLY A 87 -3.88 -3.35 6.17
C GLY A 87 -2.96 -4.57 6.16
N VAL A 88 -2.78 -5.23 7.31
CA VAL A 88 -1.89 -6.41 7.41
C VAL A 88 -2.39 -7.56 6.52
N PRO A 89 -3.62 -8.11 6.72
CA PRO A 89 -4.14 -9.13 5.84
C PRO A 89 -4.33 -8.63 4.40
N GLY A 90 -4.67 -7.35 4.21
CA GLY A 90 -4.80 -6.74 2.90
C GLY A 90 -3.53 -6.84 2.06
N THR A 91 -2.37 -6.55 2.66
CA THR A 91 -1.06 -6.68 2.00
C THR A 91 -0.76 -8.12 1.58
N ILE A 92 -1.02 -9.08 2.47
CA ILE A 92 -0.77 -10.52 2.20
C ILE A 92 -1.66 -11.00 1.06
N ILE A 93 -2.95 -10.69 1.12
CA ILE A 93 -3.94 -11.12 0.12
C ILE A 93 -3.66 -10.45 -1.24
N CYS A 94 -3.28 -9.18 -1.27
CA CYS A 94 -2.90 -8.47 -2.49
C CYS A 94 -1.67 -9.12 -3.15
N GLY A 95 -0.66 -9.45 -2.37
CA GLY A 95 0.53 -10.17 -2.85
C GLY A 95 0.18 -11.54 -3.42
N TRP A 96 -0.67 -12.31 -2.71
CA TRP A 96 -1.15 -13.61 -3.17
C TRP A 96 -1.98 -13.52 -4.46
N ILE A 97 -2.89 -12.54 -4.57
CA ILE A 97 -3.68 -12.28 -5.78
C ILE A 97 -2.76 -11.93 -6.95
N SER A 98 -1.78 -11.05 -6.74
CA SER A 98 -0.80 -10.69 -7.75
C SER A 98 -0.03 -11.93 -8.26
N ALA A 99 0.42 -12.79 -7.36
CA ALA A 99 1.16 -14.01 -7.72
C ALA A 99 0.28 -15.03 -8.44
N LYS A 100 -0.93 -15.31 -7.92
CA LYS A 100 -1.80 -16.38 -8.41
C LYS A 100 -2.54 -16.02 -9.71
N PHE A 101 -3.15 -14.84 -9.77
CA PHE A 101 -4.01 -14.44 -10.89
C PHE A 101 -3.26 -13.64 -11.96
N PHE A 102 -2.24 -12.89 -11.58
CA PHE A 102 -1.51 -12.03 -12.50
C PHE A 102 -0.07 -12.50 -12.78
N LYS A 103 0.26 -13.75 -12.39
CA LYS A 103 1.58 -14.34 -12.62
C LYS A 103 2.74 -13.47 -12.13
N GLY A 104 2.55 -12.80 -10.98
CA GLY A 104 3.52 -11.88 -10.39
C GLY A 104 3.55 -10.46 -10.99
N ARG A 105 2.63 -10.13 -11.91
CA ARG A 105 2.50 -8.77 -12.42
C ARG A 105 1.80 -7.88 -11.39
N CYS A 106 2.51 -6.93 -10.81
CA CYS A 106 1.99 -6.07 -9.74
C CYS A 106 0.99 -5.01 -10.26
N ALA A 107 1.18 -4.51 -11.49
CA ALA A 107 0.40 -3.40 -12.01
C ALA A 107 -1.13 -3.64 -12.05
N PRO A 108 -1.67 -4.76 -12.58
CA PRO A 108 -3.11 -4.96 -12.61
C PRO A 108 -3.72 -5.15 -11.21
N ALA A 109 -2.99 -5.80 -10.29
CA ALA A 109 -3.43 -5.91 -8.90
C ALA A 109 -3.53 -4.52 -8.24
N ASN A 110 -2.53 -3.65 -8.44
CA ASN A 110 -2.54 -2.28 -7.93
C ASN A 110 -3.75 -1.49 -8.43
N VAL A 111 -4.07 -1.57 -9.73
CA VAL A 111 -5.22 -0.86 -10.32
C VAL A 111 -6.53 -1.31 -9.66
N ILE A 112 -6.73 -2.62 -9.52
CA ILE A 112 -7.95 -3.18 -8.89
C ILE A 112 -8.08 -2.67 -7.45
N TYR A 113 -7.00 -2.77 -6.67
CA TYR A 113 -7.02 -2.34 -5.28
C TYR A 113 -7.24 -0.82 -5.15
N MET A 114 -6.65 0.00 -6.02
CA MET A 114 -6.88 1.45 -6.01
C MET A 114 -8.31 1.83 -6.42
N VAL A 115 -8.96 1.05 -7.30
CA VAL A 115 -10.39 1.23 -7.60
C VAL A 115 -11.25 0.89 -6.38
N LEU A 116 -10.92 -0.18 -5.65
CA LEU A 116 -11.61 -0.51 -4.39
C LEU A 116 -11.42 0.60 -3.35
N VAL A 117 -10.20 1.12 -3.18
CA VAL A 117 -9.94 2.29 -2.30
C VAL A 117 -10.82 3.48 -2.69
N LEU A 118 -10.95 3.77 -3.98
CA LEU A 118 -11.83 4.86 -4.45
C LEU A 118 -13.29 4.62 -4.05
N ILE A 119 -13.78 3.38 -4.17
CA ILE A 119 -15.13 3.01 -3.74
C ILE A 119 -15.28 3.22 -2.24
N GLY A 120 -14.32 2.76 -1.43
CA GLY A 120 -14.32 2.95 0.02
C GLY A 120 -14.33 4.42 0.42
N ILE A 121 -13.56 5.27 -0.26
CA ILE A 121 -13.56 6.72 -0.03
C ILE A 121 -14.93 7.33 -0.37
N LEU A 122 -15.57 6.92 -1.45
CA LEU A 122 -16.90 7.39 -1.82
C LEU A 122 -17.97 6.96 -0.80
N VAL A 123 -17.88 5.72 -0.31
CA VAL A 123 -18.76 5.23 0.77
C VAL A 123 -18.53 6.03 2.06
N TYR A 124 -17.27 6.24 2.43
CA TYR A 124 -16.91 7.07 3.58
C TYR A 124 -17.48 8.50 3.48
N TRP A 125 -17.29 9.14 2.32
CA TRP A 125 -17.79 10.49 2.07
C TRP A 125 -19.31 10.57 2.10
N LYS A 126 -20.00 9.53 1.62
CA LYS A 126 -21.46 9.43 1.58
C LYS A 126 -22.04 8.68 2.78
N ALA A 127 -21.30 8.49 3.85
CA ALA A 127 -21.73 7.69 4.99
C ALA A 127 -23.05 8.19 5.63
N ALA A 128 -23.24 9.51 5.73
CA ALA A 128 -24.46 10.08 6.31
C ALA A 128 -25.73 9.79 5.47
N PRO A 129 -25.80 10.08 4.17
CA PRO A 129 -26.97 9.74 3.36
C PRO A 129 -27.18 8.22 3.23
N ILE A 130 -26.10 7.42 3.18
CA ILE A 130 -26.21 5.95 3.19
C ILE A 130 -26.86 5.47 4.49
N ALA A 131 -26.44 6.01 5.64
CA ALA A 131 -27.00 5.65 6.93
C ALA A 131 -28.49 5.98 7.05
N GLN A 132 -28.90 7.14 6.55
CA GLN A 132 -30.31 7.54 6.51
C GLN A 132 -31.15 6.57 5.66
N SER A 133 -30.70 6.29 4.43
CA SER A 133 -31.40 5.35 3.55
C SER A 133 -31.48 3.94 4.14
N LEU A 134 -30.42 3.46 4.80
CA LEU A 134 -30.44 2.15 5.47
C LEU A 134 -31.37 2.15 6.68
N ALA A 135 -31.43 3.24 7.44
CA ALA A 135 -32.35 3.39 8.57
C ALA A 135 -33.82 3.38 8.13
N GLU A 136 -34.15 3.99 6.98
CA GLU A 136 -35.49 3.97 6.40
C GLU A 136 -35.92 2.56 5.93
N ILE A 137 -34.95 1.78 5.37
CA ILE A 137 -35.24 0.43 4.83
C ILE A 137 -35.31 -0.62 5.94
N PHE A 138 -34.34 -0.62 6.84
CA PHE A 138 -34.17 -1.69 7.85
C PHE A 138 -34.64 -1.31 9.25
N GLY A 139 -34.98 -0.04 9.47
CA GLY A 139 -35.20 0.52 10.79
C GLY A 139 -33.89 0.71 11.56
N GLY A 140 -33.98 1.39 12.69
CA GLY A 140 -32.84 1.58 13.59
C GLY A 140 -32.38 3.03 13.71
N ASP A 141 -31.37 3.25 14.56
CA ASP A 141 -30.79 4.58 14.77
C ASP A 141 -29.84 4.95 13.63
N PRO A 142 -30.11 6.01 12.86
CA PRO A 142 -29.23 6.43 11.77
C PRO A 142 -27.80 6.73 12.23
N ALA A 143 -27.63 7.21 13.48
CA ALA A 143 -26.30 7.51 14.01
C ALA A 143 -25.48 6.23 14.26
N ALA A 144 -26.12 5.16 14.76
CA ALA A 144 -25.46 3.86 14.95
C ALA A 144 -25.09 3.20 13.61
N ILE A 145 -26.01 3.27 12.65
CA ILE A 145 -25.77 2.76 11.28
C ILE A 145 -24.64 3.57 10.61
N GLY A 146 -24.63 4.89 10.74
CA GLY A 146 -23.59 5.75 10.21
C GLY A 146 -22.20 5.41 10.74
N ARG A 147 -22.07 5.20 12.04
CA ARG A 147 -20.82 4.73 12.65
C ARG A 147 -20.36 3.41 12.07
N THR A 148 -21.27 2.44 11.89
CA THR A 148 -20.94 1.14 11.30
C THR A 148 -20.47 1.28 9.85
N VAL A 149 -21.13 2.11 9.04
CA VAL A 149 -20.73 2.40 7.66
C VAL A 149 -19.32 3.00 7.62
N VAL A 150 -19.02 3.96 8.51
CA VAL A 150 -17.69 4.58 8.60
C VAL A 150 -16.61 3.56 9.00
N TYR A 151 -16.86 2.73 10.02
CA TYR A 151 -15.92 1.67 10.41
C TYR A 151 -15.64 0.70 9.26
N THR A 152 -16.69 0.27 8.56
CA THR A 152 -16.56 -0.66 7.44
C THR A 152 -15.78 -0.04 6.28
N ALA A 153 -16.08 1.21 5.92
CA ALA A 153 -15.38 1.93 4.87
C ALA A 153 -13.89 2.13 5.20
N LEU A 154 -13.56 2.53 6.43
CA LEU A 154 -12.16 2.71 6.84
C LEU A 154 -11.40 1.37 6.91
N CYS A 155 -12.03 0.29 7.35
CA CYS A 155 -11.45 -1.05 7.29
C CYS A 155 -11.17 -1.48 5.84
N GLU A 156 -12.12 -1.25 4.93
CA GLU A 156 -11.97 -1.59 3.51
C GLU A 156 -10.86 -0.77 2.86
N ILE A 157 -10.82 0.55 3.10
CA ILE A 157 -9.75 1.40 2.60
C ILE A 157 -8.39 0.93 3.13
N GLY A 158 -8.28 0.65 4.44
CA GLY A 158 -7.06 0.13 5.05
C GLY A 158 -6.63 -1.18 4.42
N PHE A 159 -7.56 -2.13 4.28
CA PHE A 159 -7.30 -3.41 3.64
C PHE A 159 -6.78 -3.25 2.21
N CYS A 160 -7.33 -2.31 1.44
CA CYS A 160 -7.00 -2.14 0.04
C CYS A 160 -5.78 -1.23 -0.23
N ILE A 161 -5.44 -0.26 0.63
CA ILE A 161 -4.36 0.70 0.35
C ILE A 161 -2.96 0.14 0.60
N TYR A 162 -2.80 -0.73 1.60
CA TYR A 162 -1.49 -1.27 1.98
C TYR A 162 -0.92 -2.26 0.97
N GLY A 163 -1.79 -2.97 0.20
CA GLY A 163 -1.38 -3.86 -0.88
C GLY A 163 -0.59 -3.14 -1.97
N PRO A 164 -1.14 -2.10 -2.62
CA PRO A 164 -0.44 -1.28 -3.60
C PRO A 164 0.87 -0.69 -3.08
N VAL A 165 0.92 -0.21 -1.84
CA VAL A 165 2.17 0.31 -1.23
C VAL A 165 3.28 -0.74 -1.28
N ALA A 166 2.98 -1.99 -0.90
CA ALA A 166 3.96 -3.08 -0.94
C ALA A 166 4.32 -3.50 -2.37
N LEU A 167 3.32 -3.66 -3.25
CA LEU A 167 3.54 -4.13 -4.63
C LEU A 167 4.28 -3.09 -5.49
N ILE A 168 4.09 -1.80 -5.28
CA ILE A 168 4.83 -0.73 -5.95
C ILE A 168 6.32 -0.82 -5.60
N GLY A 169 6.64 -1.05 -4.33
CA GLY A 169 8.01 -1.30 -3.89
C GLY A 169 8.65 -2.49 -4.60
N ILE A 170 7.96 -3.63 -4.65
CA ILE A 170 8.42 -4.85 -5.36
C ILE A 170 8.60 -4.57 -6.85
N GLN A 171 7.68 -3.84 -7.47
CA GLN A 171 7.75 -3.50 -8.89
C GLN A 171 8.98 -2.63 -9.20
N ALA A 172 9.32 -1.68 -8.35
CA ALA A 172 10.51 -0.85 -8.49
C ALA A 172 11.79 -1.69 -8.43
N LEU A 173 11.86 -2.66 -7.51
CA LEU A 173 13.00 -3.57 -7.38
C LEU A 173 13.19 -4.45 -8.62
N ASN A 174 12.10 -4.89 -9.26
CA ASN A 174 12.15 -5.74 -10.45
C ASN A 174 12.60 -5.01 -11.73
N LEU A 175 12.64 -3.66 -11.72
CA LEU A 175 13.04 -2.86 -12.88
C LEU A 175 14.52 -2.53 -12.95
N VAL A 176 15.27 -2.89 -11.91
CA VAL A 176 16.69 -2.54 -11.80
C VAL A 176 17.51 -3.78 -11.42
N PRO A 177 18.83 -3.81 -11.77
CA PRO A 177 19.71 -4.89 -11.31
C PRO A 177 19.81 -4.91 -9.79
N LYS A 178 20.15 -6.07 -9.22
CA LYS A 178 20.25 -6.28 -7.77
C LYS A 178 21.09 -5.21 -7.06
N ASN A 179 22.19 -4.78 -7.68
CA ASN A 179 23.09 -3.76 -7.14
C ASN A 179 22.44 -2.36 -7.05
N ALA A 180 21.40 -2.09 -7.85
CA ALA A 180 20.66 -0.84 -7.86
C ALA A 180 19.36 -0.91 -7.05
N ALA A 181 18.96 -2.09 -6.56
CA ALA A 181 17.67 -2.32 -5.92
C ALA A 181 17.43 -1.41 -4.71
N GLY A 182 18.41 -1.27 -3.80
CA GLY A 182 18.30 -0.39 -2.64
C GLY A 182 18.13 1.08 -3.02
N THR A 183 18.85 1.54 -4.07
CA THR A 183 18.75 2.92 -4.55
C THR A 183 17.41 3.17 -5.23
N ALA A 184 16.87 2.22 -5.98
CA ALA A 184 15.54 2.31 -6.60
C ALA A 184 14.44 2.35 -5.54
N ALA A 185 14.52 1.49 -4.52
CA ALA A 185 13.58 1.51 -3.39
C ALA A 185 13.62 2.85 -2.65
N GLY A 186 14.82 3.36 -2.37
CA GLY A 186 15.00 4.68 -1.74
C GLY A 186 14.44 5.82 -2.59
N PHE A 187 14.67 5.80 -3.90
CA PHE A 187 14.13 6.79 -4.83
C PHE A 187 12.60 6.79 -4.85
N VAL A 188 11.96 5.62 -5.01
CA VAL A 188 10.50 5.51 -5.00
C VAL A 188 9.91 5.86 -3.63
N GLY A 189 10.58 5.45 -2.54
CA GLY A 189 10.21 5.80 -1.17
C GLY A 189 10.27 7.30 -0.91
N LEU A 190 11.30 7.99 -1.42
CA LEU A 190 11.43 9.45 -1.30
C LEU A 190 10.21 10.17 -1.86
N PHE A 191 9.71 9.76 -3.03
CA PHE A 191 8.50 10.33 -3.63
C PHE A 191 7.26 10.05 -2.77
N GLY A 192 7.15 8.85 -2.19
CA GLY A 192 6.08 8.53 -1.26
C GLY A 192 6.04 9.49 -0.06
N TYR A 193 7.18 9.68 0.60
CA TYR A 193 7.26 10.53 1.79
C TYR A 193 7.25 12.04 1.53
N LEU A 194 7.58 12.49 0.31
CA LEU A 194 7.50 13.91 -0.05
C LEU A 194 6.07 14.40 -0.26
N PHE A 195 5.17 13.50 -0.65
CA PHE A 195 3.79 13.83 -1.00
C PHE A 195 2.76 13.27 0.01
N GLY A 196 3.20 12.47 0.99
CA GLY A 196 2.39 11.87 2.05
C GLY A 196 2.49 12.60 3.40
#